data_1cdafda107ff8118462d99f5f422687e
#
_entry.id   1cdafda107ff8118462d99f5f422687e
#
_cell.length_a   1.000
_cell.length_b   1.000
_cell.length_c   1.000
_cell.angle_alpha   90.00
_cell.angle_beta   90.00
_cell.angle_gamma   90.00
#
_symmetry.space_group_name_H-M   'P 1'
#
loop_
_entity.id
_entity.type
_entity.pdbx_description
1 polymer ?
#
loop_
_entity_poly.entity_id
_entity_poly.type
_entity_poly.pdbx_seq_one_letter_code
_entity_poly.pdbx_strand_id
1 'polypeptide(L)'
;MAKTPQKWTPMAMSMSPNLDHLQQVQELNRAFLAFIQIRLREQLDCLGLPDAARGALRIASAELLDTVAAFPQALFRLHLPPTVSLILRDAGPVAPDSSLHDMSSAILWSARYASSRSPYQARLLFGLKAAEIQRLRALPLTDLQRLAWTPGILQCAFTDKEWLWQWLLRATQPESRQQLTLLALQPGIEREWPQRRPAQPVA
;
A
#
# COMPACT_ATOMS: atom_id res chain seq x y z
N MET A 1 45.79 -16.59 39.29
CA MET A 1 45.32 -16.46 37.90
C MET A 1 43.96 -15.82 37.92
N ALA A 2 43.88 -14.53 37.66
CA ALA A 2 42.65 -13.76 37.69
C ALA A 2 42.03 -13.71 36.27
N LYS A 3 40.79 -14.19 36.11
CA LYS A 3 40.02 -14.12 34.86
C LYS A 3 39.49 -12.69 34.69
N THR A 4 39.96 -12.03 33.62
CA THR A 4 39.44 -10.73 33.18
C THR A 4 37.99 -10.85 32.71
N PRO A 5 37.07 -10.00 33.17
CA PRO A 5 35.69 -10.02 32.69
C PRO A 5 35.62 -9.50 31.26
N GLN A 6 35.05 -10.29 30.38
CA GLN A 6 34.78 -9.97 28.99
C GLN A 6 33.70 -8.87 28.93
N LYS A 7 34.11 -7.67 28.50
CA LYS A 7 33.22 -6.53 28.29
C LYS A 7 32.28 -6.82 27.11
N TRP A 8 31.02 -7.06 27.38
CA TRP A 8 29.95 -7.08 26.38
C TRP A 8 29.78 -5.66 25.84
N THR A 9 30.19 -5.44 24.60
CA THR A 9 29.85 -4.25 23.85
C THR A 9 28.51 -4.52 23.20
N PRO A 10 27.42 -3.79 23.54
CA PRO A 10 26.17 -3.92 22.80
C PRO A 10 26.45 -3.41 21.37
N MET A 11 26.37 -4.31 20.39
CA MET A 11 26.24 -3.92 19.00
C MET A 11 24.99 -3.04 18.90
N ALA A 12 25.19 -1.74 18.86
CA ALA A 12 24.17 -0.80 18.45
C ALA A 12 23.84 -1.10 16.99
N MET A 13 22.83 -1.94 16.75
CA MET A 13 22.14 -1.99 15.48
C MET A 13 21.51 -0.61 15.30
N SER A 14 22.24 0.28 14.65
CA SER A 14 21.71 1.51 14.09
C SER A 14 20.80 1.13 12.91
N MET A 15 19.61 0.61 13.21
CA MET A 15 18.56 0.45 12.23
C MET A 15 18.10 1.86 11.87
N SER A 16 18.38 2.27 10.63
CA SER A 16 17.93 3.56 10.13
C SER A 16 16.39 3.56 10.14
N PRO A 17 15.74 4.47 10.87
CA PRO A 17 14.27 4.48 11.05
C PRO A 17 13.50 4.58 9.72
N ASN A 18 14.17 4.95 8.65
CA ASN A 18 13.58 5.00 7.29
C ASN A 18 13.42 3.62 6.64
N LEU A 19 14.27 2.65 6.97
CA LEU A 19 14.19 1.30 6.40
C LEU A 19 13.01 0.52 6.98
N ASP A 20 12.70 0.71 8.27
CA ASP A 20 11.60 0.02 8.94
C ASP A 20 10.24 0.35 8.31
N HIS A 21 10.02 1.63 7.96
CA HIS A 21 8.76 2.04 7.34
C HIS A 21 8.61 1.57 5.90
N LEU A 22 9.69 1.54 5.13
CA LEU A 22 9.65 0.99 3.77
C LEU A 22 9.35 -0.50 3.80
N GLN A 23 10.02 -1.25 4.67
CA GLN A 23 9.76 -2.67 4.86
C GLN A 23 8.31 -2.92 5.28
N GLN A 24 7.78 -2.12 6.20
CA GLN A 24 6.38 -2.21 6.62
C GLN A 24 5.41 -2.01 5.45
N VAL A 25 5.67 -1.03 4.56
CA VAL A 25 4.83 -0.82 3.37
C VAL A 25 4.93 -2.00 2.41
N GLN A 26 6.11 -2.56 2.22
CA GLN A 26 6.30 -3.74 1.36
C GLN A 26 5.58 -4.97 1.90
N GLU A 27 5.61 -5.20 3.21
CA GLU A 27 4.85 -6.26 3.86
C GLU A 27 3.33 -6.07 3.71
N LEU A 28 2.85 -4.83 3.88
CA LEU A 28 1.44 -4.50 3.63
C LEU A 28 1.05 -4.67 2.16
N ASN A 29 1.91 -4.26 1.22
CA ASN A 29 1.69 -4.49 -0.21
C ASN A 29 1.56 -5.98 -0.51
N ARG A 30 2.44 -6.81 0.07
CA ARG A 30 2.40 -8.26 -0.10
C ARG A 30 1.08 -8.85 0.42
N ALA A 31 0.70 -8.48 1.63
CA ALA A 31 -0.57 -8.91 2.22
C ALA A 31 -1.78 -8.45 1.38
N PHE A 32 -1.76 -7.21 0.91
CA PHE A 32 -2.80 -6.65 0.06
C PHE A 32 -2.90 -7.36 -1.30
N LEU A 33 -1.78 -7.63 -1.95
CA LEU A 33 -1.77 -8.37 -3.22
C LEU A 33 -2.29 -9.80 -3.07
N ALA A 34 -1.90 -10.50 -2.00
CA ALA A 34 -2.42 -11.84 -1.69
C ALA A 34 -3.95 -11.79 -1.43
N PHE A 35 -4.41 -10.78 -0.70
CA PHE A 35 -5.82 -10.53 -0.46
C PHE A 35 -6.59 -10.28 -1.77
N ILE A 36 -6.09 -9.42 -2.65
CA ILE A 36 -6.70 -9.17 -3.97
C ILE A 36 -6.72 -10.44 -4.82
N GLN A 37 -5.65 -11.26 -4.78
CA GLN A 37 -5.59 -12.52 -5.52
C GLN A 37 -6.69 -13.50 -5.07
N ILE A 38 -6.96 -13.61 -3.77
CA ILE A 38 -8.07 -14.41 -3.24
C ILE A 38 -9.40 -13.89 -3.78
N ARG A 39 -9.65 -12.58 -3.68
CA ARG A 39 -10.87 -11.96 -4.17
C ARG A 39 -11.11 -12.19 -5.67
N LEU A 40 -10.04 -12.14 -6.47
CA LEU A 40 -10.10 -12.46 -7.91
C LEU A 40 -10.49 -13.91 -8.20
N ARG A 41 -10.03 -14.85 -7.36
CA ARG A 41 -10.39 -16.27 -7.48
C ARG A 41 -11.84 -16.52 -7.09
N GLU A 42 -12.32 -15.81 -6.08
CA GLU A 42 -13.68 -15.91 -5.55
C GLU A 42 -14.67 -15.00 -6.30
N GLN A 43 -14.23 -14.29 -7.33
CA GLN A 43 -15.02 -13.37 -8.15
C GLN A 43 -15.69 -12.24 -7.32
N LEU A 44 -15.05 -11.84 -6.23
CA LEU A 44 -15.47 -10.72 -5.40
C LEU A 44 -15.01 -9.38 -6.00
N ASP A 45 -15.53 -8.28 -5.44
CA ASP A 45 -15.07 -6.94 -5.80
C ASP A 45 -13.59 -6.77 -5.49
N CYS A 46 -12.82 -6.32 -6.47
CA CYS A 46 -11.36 -6.16 -6.42
C CYS A 46 -10.93 -4.73 -6.11
N LEU A 47 -11.75 -3.96 -5.40
CA LEU A 47 -11.42 -2.65 -4.87
C LEU A 47 -10.92 -1.65 -5.94
N GLY A 48 -11.50 -1.71 -7.14
CA GLY A 48 -11.12 -0.83 -8.24
C GLY A 48 -9.82 -1.22 -8.96
N LEU A 49 -9.35 -2.46 -8.81
CA LEU A 49 -8.21 -2.96 -9.60
C LEU A 49 -8.51 -2.84 -11.10
N PRO A 50 -7.62 -2.25 -11.92
CA PRO A 50 -7.80 -2.16 -13.37
C PRO A 50 -7.95 -3.53 -14.03
N ASP A 51 -8.84 -3.62 -15.02
CA ASP A 51 -9.16 -4.89 -15.69
C ASP A 51 -7.93 -5.56 -16.33
N ALA A 52 -7.03 -4.78 -16.90
CA ALA A 52 -5.78 -5.28 -17.48
C ALA A 52 -4.85 -5.96 -16.46
N ALA A 53 -4.98 -5.64 -15.16
CA ALA A 53 -4.19 -6.26 -14.10
C ALA A 53 -4.83 -7.54 -13.54
N ARG A 54 -6.16 -7.69 -13.64
CA ARG A 54 -6.92 -8.78 -13.00
C ARG A 54 -6.46 -10.17 -13.48
N GLY A 55 -6.31 -10.33 -14.79
CA GLY A 55 -5.90 -11.61 -15.38
C GLY A 55 -4.52 -12.06 -14.89
N ALA A 56 -3.55 -11.15 -14.93
CA ALA A 56 -2.18 -11.42 -14.50
C ALA A 56 -2.08 -11.69 -13.00
N LEU A 57 -2.74 -10.88 -12.16
CA LEU A 57 -2.73 -11.05 -10.70
C LEU A 57 -3.40 -12.37 -10.27
N ARG A 58 -4.48 -12.79 -10.94
CA ARG A 58 -5.20 -14.02 -10.57
C ARG A 58 -4.30 -15.26 -10.63
N ILE A 59 -3.36 -15.30 -11.58
CA ILE A 59 -2.44 -16.42 -11.81
C ILE A 59 -1.01 -16.14 -11.35
N ALA A 60 -0.76 -14.99 -10.73
CA ALA A 60 0.56 -14.58 -10.30
C ALA A 60 1.18 -15.58 -9.33
N SER A 61 2.47 -15.90 -9.53
CA SER A 61 3.25 -16.68 -8.58
C SER A 61 3.59 -15.87 -7.33
N ALA A 62 3.96 -16.56 -6.24
CA ALA A 62 4.42 -15.89 -5.02
C ALA A 62 5.62 -14.97 -5.29
N GLU A 63 6.57 -15.40 -6.12
CA GLU A 63 7.74 -14.61 -6.51
C GLU A 63 7.37 -13.31 -7.24
N LEU A 64 6.37 -13.37 -8.12
CA LEU A 64 5.87 -12.18 -8.80
C LEU A 64 5.20 -11.23 -7.80
N LEU A 65 4.37 -11.76 -6.88
CA LEU A 65 3.75 -10.95 -5.84
C LEU A 65 4.79 -10.28 -4.94
N ASP A 66 5.85 -10.99 -4.55
CA ASP A 66 6.96 -10.44 -3.77
C ASP A 66 7.70 -9.33 -4.54
N THR A 67 7.88 -9.54 -5.84
CA THR A 67 8.48 -8.54 -6.74
C THR A 67 7.65 -7.27 -6.80
N VAL A 68 6.35 -7.40 -6.99
CA VAL A 68 5.42 -6.26 -7.06
C VAL A 68 5.29 -5.58 -5.70
N ALA A 69 5.26 -6.36 -4.62
CA ALA A 69 5.19 -5.85 -3.25
C ALA A 69 6.41 -5.01 -2.84
N ALA A 70 7.57 -5.25 -3.46
CA ALA A 70 8.78 -4.45 -3.24
C ALA A 70 8.67 -3.00 -3.76
N PHE A 71 7.56 -2.64 -4.41
CA PHE A 71 7.28 -1.27 -4.81
C PHE A 71 7.28 -0.34 -3.58
N PRO A 72 7.97 0.83 -3.62
CA PRO A 72 8.23 1.65 -2.44
C PRO A 72 7.03 2.47 -1.95
N GLN A 73 5.93 2.46 -2.67
CA GLN A 73 4.69 3.12 -2.27
C GLN A 73 3.59 2.09 -2.04
N ALA A 74 2.58 2.45 -1.26
CA ALA A 74 1.41 1.60 -1.05
C ALA A 74 0.68 1.34 -2.36
N LEU A 75 0.38 0.08 -2.64
CA LEU A 75 -0.43 -0.37 -3.78
C LEU A 75 -1.93 -0.28 -3.49
N PHE A 76 -2.26 0.25 -2.34
CA PHE A 76 -3.62 0.53 -1.87
C PHE A 76 -3.75 2.01 -1.51
N ARG A 77 -4.97 2.48 -1.47
CA ARG A 77 -5.32 3.85 -1.08
C ARG A 77 -6.40 3.82 -0.02
N LEU A 78 -6.23 4.63 1.01
CA LEU A 78 -7.26 4.89 2.01
C LEU A 78 -8.12 6.08 1.57
N HIS A 79 -9.41 5.87 1.49
CA HIS A 79 -10.38 6.91 1.19
C HIS A 79 -11.04 7.40 2.48
N LEU A 80 -10.38 8.35 3.15
CA LEU A 80 -10.85 8.88 4.43
C LEU A 80 -11.97 9.91 4.18
N PRO A 81 -13.20 9.64 4.62
CA PRO A 81 -14.30 10.57 4.45
C PRO A 81 -14.02 11.88 5.18
N PRO A 82 -14.51 13.01 4.65
CA PRO A 82 -14.28 14.33 5.27
C PRO A 82 -14.88 14.42 6.68
N THR A 83 -15.99 13.72 6.93
CA THR A 83 -16.69 13.72 8.23
C THR A 83 -16.91 12.29 8.69
N VAL A 84 -16.01 11.77 9.51
CA VAL A 84 -16.08 10.39 10.04
C VAL A 84 -17.32 10.19 10.91
N SER A 85 -17.71 11.19 11.69
CA SER A 85 -18.83 11.10 12.65
C SER A 85 -20.20 10.86 12.02
N LEU A 86 -20.43 11.27 10.77
CA LEU A 86 -21.71 11.07 10.07
C LEU A 86 -21.85 9.65 9.53
N ILE A 87 -20.76 9.09 8.98
CA ILE A 87 -20.77 7.75 8.37
C ILE A 87 -20.94 6.65 9.42
N LEU A 88 -20.38 6.86 10.63
CA LEU A 88 -20.49 5.90 11.72
C LEU A 88 -21.92 5.76 12.29
N ARG A 89 -22.83 6.69 11.96
CA ARG A 89 -24.24 6.63 12.39
C ARG A 89 -25.13 5.85 11.40
N ASP A 90 -24.78 5.84 10.13
CA ASP A 90 -25.63 5.31 9.04
C ASP A 90 -25.18 3.94 8.51
N ALA A 91 -24.10 3.35 9.03
CA ALA A 91 -23.69 2.01 8.65
C ALA A 91 -24.70 0.98 9.15
N GLY A 92 -25.74 0.76 8.34
CA GLY A 92 -26.66 -0.36 8.52
C GLY A 92 -25.90 -1.70 8.45
N PRO A 93 -26.54 -2.82 8.85
CA PRO A 93 -25.91 -4.14 8.86
C PRO A 93 -25.68 -4.61 7.42
N VAL A 94 -24.57 -4.20 6.84
CA VAL A 94 -24.02 -4.89 5.65
C VAL A 94 -23.42 -6.18 6.16
N ALA A 95 -23.72 -7.31 5.50
CA ALA A 95 -23.08 -8.58 5.82
C ALA A 95 -21.55 -8.39 5.82
N PRO A 96 -20.91 -8.59 6.95
CA PRO A 96 -19.53 -8.16 7.12
C PRO A 96 -18.60 -9.04 6.28
N ASP A 97 -17.93 -8.44 5.30
CA ASP A 97 -16.73 -9.04 4.70
C ASP A 97 -15.58 -8.92 5.72
N SER A 98 -15.47 -9.94 6.58
CA SER A 98 -14.48 -9.95 7.66
C SER A 98 -13.04 -9.84 7.12
N SER A 99 -12.76 -10.42 5.97
CA SER A 99 -11.43 -10.36 5.36
C SER A 99 -11.07 -8.95 4.88
N LEU A 100 -12.04 -8.23 4.32
CA LEU A 100 -11.89 -6.82 3.95
C LEU A 100 -11.72 -5.94 5.19
N HIS A 101 -12.48 -6.19 6.24
CA HIS A 101 -12.34 -5.48 7.51
C HIS A 101 -10.96 -5.65 8.12
N ASP A 102 -10.45 -6.89 8.19
CA ASP A 102 -9.15 -7.18 8.77
C ASP A 102 -8.03 -6.50 7.99
N MET A 103 -8.09 -6.55 6.65
CA MET A 103 -7.14 -5.85 5.79
C MET A 103 -7.23 -4.33 5.98
N SER A 104 -8.43 -3.78 5.98
CA SER A 104 -8.65 -2.34 6.19
C SER A 104 -8.15 -1.89 7.56
N SER A 105 -8.38 -2.68 8.61
CA SER A 105 -7.90 -2.43 9.97
C SER A 105 -6.37 -2.39 10.01
N ALA A 106 -5.69 -3.40 9.48
CA ALA A 106 -4.23 -3.48 9.47
C ALA A 106 -3.62 -2.25 8.77
N ILE A 107 -4.18 -1.87 7.61
CA ILE A 107 -3.71 -0.72 6.84
C ILE A 107 -3.98 0.60 7.59
N LEU A 108 -5.18 0.79 8.17
CA LEU A 108 -5.52 1.99 8.93
C LEU A 108 -4.61 2.18 10.16
N TRP A 109 -4.33 1.09 10.89
CA TRP A 109 -3.40 1.12 12.02
C TRP A 109 -2.00 1.51 11.59
N SER A 110 -1.49 0.90 10.51
CA SER A 110 -0.16 1.20 9.99
C SER A 110 -0.05 2.63 9.49
N ALA A 111 -1.05 3.12 8.75
CA ALA A 111 -1.11 4.49 8.27
C ALA A 111 -1.17 5.51 9.44
N ARG A 112 -1.95 5.22 10.48
CA ARG A 112 -1.99 6.04 11.70
C ARG A 112 -0.66 6.07 12.42
N TYR A 113 -0.01 4.91 12.58
CA TYR A 113 1.29 4.81 13.22
C TYR A 113 2.34 5.62 12.46
N ALA A 114 2.42 5.45 11.13
CA ALA A 114 3.30 6.23 10.28
C ALA A 114 3.01 7.75 10.38
N SER A 115 1.72 8.12 10.35
CA SER A 115 1.28 9.53 10.49
C SER A 115 1.71 10.14 11.82
N SER A 116 1.71 9.37 12.90
CA SER A 116 2.10 9.84 14.23
C SER A 116 3.61 10.02 14.38
N ARG A 117 4.40 9.15 13.73
CA ARG A 117 5.87 9.20 13.81
C ARG A 117 6.48 10.16 12.80
N SER A 118 6.03 10.13 11.56
CA SER A 118 6.56 10.96 10.50
C SER A 118 5.47 11.29 9.46
N PRO A 119 4.84 12.46 9.56
CA PRO A 119 3.87 12.92 8.57
C PRO A 119 4.42 12.94 7.13
N TYR A 120 5.71 13.21 6.97
CA TYR A 120 6.37 13.18 5.67
C TYR A 120 6.39 11.76 5.08
N GLN A 121 6.77 10.76 5.88
CA GLN A 121 6.76 9.36 5.45
C GLN A 121 5.34 8.85 5.17
N ALA A 122 4.36 9.23 5.98
CA ALA A 122 2.97 8.90 5.73
C ALA A 122 2.48 9.44 4.38
N ARG A 123 2.91 10.64 3.99
CA ARG A 123 2.63 11.20 2.66
C ARG A 123 3.33 10.43 1.55
N LEU A 124 4.61 10.15 1.72
CA LEU A 124 5.44 9.51 0.69
C LEU A 124 5.02 8.07 0.44
N LEU A 125 4.84 7.29 1.51
CA LEU A 125 4.64 5.84 1.44
C LEU A 125 3.17 5.47 1.23
N PHE A 126 2.25 6.15 1.89
CA PHE A 126 0.81 5.87 1.83
C PHE A 126 0.02 6.84 0.94
N GLY A 127 0.67 7.83 0.36
CA GLY A 127 0.00 8.83 -0.50
C GLY A 127 -1.00 9.71 0.24
N LEU A 128 -0.91 9.82 1.58
CA LEU A 128 -1.87 10.57 2.39
C LEU A 128 -1.67 12.09 2.25
N LYS A 129 -2.78 12.82 2.15
CA LYS A 129 -2.78 14.28 2.19
C LYS A 129 -2.59 14.80 3.62
N ALA A 130 -2.10 16.02 3.78
CA ALA A 130 -1.88 16.62 5.10
C ALA A 130 -3.14 16.60 5.99
N ALA A 131 -4.31 16.89 5.42
CA ALA A 131 -5.58 16.85 6.14
C ALA A 131 -5.97 15.44 6.57
N GLU A 132 -5.65 14.41 5.78
CA GLU A 132 -5.91 13.00 6.11
C GLU A 132 -5.00 12.52 7.25
N ILE A 133 -3.74 12.92 7.23
CA ILE A 133 -2.78 12.65 8.30
C ILE A 133 -3.27 13.24 9.63
N GLN A 134 -3.69 14.52 9.62
CA GLN A 134 -4.22 15.15 10.83
C GLN A 134 -5.47 14.45 11.35
N ARG A 135 -6.37 14.06 10.46
CA ARG A 135 -7.58 13.28 10.83
C ARG A 135 -7.21 11.93 11.44
N LEU A 136 -6.35 11.15 10.81
CA LEU A 136 -5.92 9.84 11.34
C LEU A 136 -5.29 9.95 12.72
N ARG A 137 -4.50 11.00 12.96
CA ARG A 137 -3.89 11.24 14.28
C ARG A 137 -4.90 11.58 15.35
N ALA A 138 -5.94 12.34 15.00
CA ALA A 138 -6.96 12.81 15.93
C ALA A 138 -8.06 11.77 16.21
N LEU A 139 -8.22 10.74 15.35
CA LEU A 139 -9.28 9.75 15.52
C LEU A 139 -9.09 8.92 16.79
N PRO A 140 -10.15 8.73 17.61
CA PRO A 140 -10.18 7.72 18.67
C PRO A 140 -9.96 6.31 18.10
N LEU A 141 -9.44 5.40 18.92
CA LEU A 141 -9.19 4.00 18.48
C LEU A 141 -10.48 3.28 18.07
N THR A 142 -11.56 3.54 18.82
CA THR A 142 -12.89 2.98 18.53
C THR A 142 -13.42 3.43 17.17
N ASP A 143 -13.18 4.69 16.82
CA ASP A 143 -13.62 5.22 15.53
C ASP A 143 -12.76 4.70 14.38
N LEU A 144 -11.46 4.46 14.62
CA LEU A 144 -10.59 3.83 13.65
C LEU A 144 -11.05 2.39 13.32
N GLN A 145 -11.45 1.62 14.35
CA GLN A 145 -12.01 0.28 14.17
C GLN A 145 -13.33 0.31 13.39
N ARG A 146 -14.23 1.24 13.72
CA ARG A 146 -15.49 1.43 13.00
C ARG A 146 -15.26 1.84 11.56
N LEU A 147 -14.26 2.70 11.32
CA LEU A 147 -13.89 3.14 9.98
C LEU A 147 -13.47 1.98 9.08
N ALA A 148 -12.84 0.94 9.64
CA ALA A 148 -12.46 -0.25 8.88
C ALA A 148 -13.67 -1.03 8.31
N TRP A 149 -14.86 -0.88 8.89
CA TRP A 149 -16.11 -1.44 8.36
C TRP A 149 -16.78 -0.59 7.29
N THR A 150 -16.25 0.61 7.01
CA THR A 150 -16.87 1.53 6.03
C THR A 150 -16.60 1.01 4.61
N PRO A 151 -17.66 0.78 3.81
CA PRO A 151 -17.49 0.40 2.41
C PRO A 151 -16.68 1.45 1.64
N GLY A 152 -15.76 0.98 0.79
CA GLY A 152 -14.93 1.86 -0.03
C GLY A 152 -13.79 2.58 0.71
N ILE A 153 -13.57 2.29 2.01
CA ILE A 153 -12.44 2.85 2.78
C ILE A 153 -11.09 2.44 2.19
N LEU A 154 -11.01 1.24 1.66
CA LEU A 154 -9.82 0.67 1.02
C LEU A 154 -10.08 0.48 -0.46
N GLN A 155 -9.16 0.94 -1.28
CA GLN A 155 -9.17 0.80 -2.74
C GLN A 155 -7.77 0.46 -3.25
N CYS A 156 -7.68 -0.10 -4.44
CA CYS A 156 -6.40 -0.21 -5.14
C CYS A 156 -5.86 1.19 -5.43
N ALA A 157 -4.55 1.38 -5.26
CA ALA A 157 -3.89 2.60 -5.71
C ALA A 157 -3.72 2.58 -7.24
N PHE A 158 -3.50 3.76 -7.81
CA PHE A 158 -3.19 3.91 -9.24
C PHE A 158 -4.25 3.32 -10.18
N THR A 159 -5.52 3.41 -9.81
CA THR A 159 -6.64 2.91 -10.62
C THR A 159 -6.76 3.65 -11.96
N ASP A 160 -6.33 4.90 -12.01
CA ASP A 160 -6.23 5.76 -13.18
C ASP A 160 -4.94 5.55 -14.01
N LYS A 161 -4.02 4.72 -13.52
CA LYS A 161 -2.71 4.44 -14.14
C LYS A 161 -2.58 2.96 -14.48
N GLU A 162 -3.44 2.48 -15.36
CA GLU A 162 -3.47 1.08 -15.79
C GLU A 162 -2.10 0.59 -16.31
N TRP A 163 -1.36 1.45 -17.02
CA TRP A 163 -0.03 1.19 -17.51
C TRP A 163 0.96 0.84 -16.38
N LEU A 164 0.82 1.45 -15.19
CA LEU A 164 1.70 1.17 -14.05
C LEU A 164 1.49 -0.26 -13.54
N TRP A 165 0.23 -0.70 -13.42
CA TRP A 165 -0.09 -2.07 -13.05
C TRP A 165 0.43 -3.08 -14.06
N GLN A 166 0.25 -2.82 -15.36
CA GLN A 166 0.79 -3.68 -16.41
C GLN A 166 2.32 -3.77 -16.33
N TRP A 167 2.96 -2.66 -16.05
CA TRP A 167 4.41 -2.62 -15.94
C TRP A 167 4.92 -3.32 -14.67
N LEU A 168 4.30 -3.09 -13.50
CA LEU A 168 4.61 -3.81 -12.26
C LEU A 168 4.52 -5.33 -12.43
N LEU A 169 3.49 -5.80 -13.12
CA LEU A 169 3.25 -7.22 -13.34
C LEU A 169 4.16 -7.84 -14.42
N ARG A 170 4.83 -7.03 -15.24
CA ARG A 170 5.81 -7.48 -16.24
C ARG A 170 7.25 -7.31 -15.78
N ALA A 171 7.50 -6.55 -14.73
CA ALA A 171 8.84 -6.23 -14.22
C ALA A 171 9.45 -7.43 -13.48
N THR A 172 9.88 -8.43 -14.23
CA THR A 172 10.57 -9.61 -13.69
C THR A 172 12.07 -9.39 -13.48
N GLN A 173 12.65 -8.31 -14.05
CA GLN A 173 14.08 -8.05 -14.00
C GLN A 173 14.47 -7.02 -12.94
N PRO A 174 15.60 -7.20 -12.23
CA PRO A 174 16.06 -6.30 -11.17
C PRO A 174 16.32 -4.86 -11.63
N GLU A 175 16.74 -4.66 -12.87
CA GLU A 175 16.97 -3.33 -13.47
C GLU A 175 15.67 -2.53 -13.59
N SER A 176 14.58 -3.20 -13.93
CA SER A 176 13.25 -2.61 -13.98
C SER A 176 12.78 -2.17 -12.60
N ARG A 177 13.19 -2.88 -11.53
CA ARG A 177 12.85 -2.53 -10.13
C ARG A 177 13.52 -1.24 -9.69
N GLN A 178 14.79 -1.02 -10.03
CA GLN A 178 15.50 0.22 -9.71
C GLN A 178 14.88 1.41 -10.41
N GLN A 179 14.51 1.26 -11.68
CA GLN A 179 13.81 2.30 -12.43
C GLN A 179 12.44 2.60 -11.81
N LEU A 180 11.69 1.58 -11.36
CA LEU A 180 10.42 1.74 -10.65
C LEU A 180 10.60 2.53 -9.35
N THR A 181 11.63 2.20 -8.58
CA THR A 181 11.94 2.89 -7.33
C THR A 181 12.26 4.36 -7.59
N LEU A 182 13.08 4.65 -8.59
CA LEU A 182 13.43 6.03 -8.95
C LEU A 182 12.21 6.81 -9.45
N LEU A 183 11.35 6.19 -10.25
CA LEU A 183 10.12 6.80 -10.73
C LEU A 183 9.13 7.07 -9.58
N ALA A 184 8.97 6.11 -8.66
CA ALA A 184 8.06 6.27 -7.52
C ALA A 184 8.50 7.35 -6.53
N LEU A 185 9.80 7.63 -6.45
CA LEU A 185 10.36 8.66 -5.57
C LEU A 185 10.37 10.06 -6.19
N GLN A 186 10.08 10.22 -7.49
CA GLN A 186 10.01 11.53 -8.12
C GLN A 186 8.72 12.26 -7.71
N PRO A 187 8.80 13.38 -7.00
CA PRO A 187 7.64 14.23 -6.73
C PRO A 187 7.18 14.85 -8.06
N GLY A 188 6.01 14.47 -8.55
CA GLY A 188 5.42 15.08 -9.73
C GLY A 188 5.15 14.17 -10.92
N ILE A 189 5.26 12.86 -10.79
CA ILE A 189 4.83 11.89 -11.85
C ILE A 189 3.32 11.99 -12.18
N GLU A 190 2.59 12.83 -11.49
CA GLU A 190 1.21 13.15 -11.85
C GLU A 190 1.09 13.92 -13.18
N ARG A 191 2.20 14.44 -13.73
CA ARG A 191 2.21 15.24 -14.96
C ARG A 191 3.14 14.62 -16.01
N GLU A 192 2.53 14.12 -17.07
CA GLU A 192 3.14 13.92 -18.39
C GLU A 192 4.20 12.81 -18.52
N TRP A 193 3.75 11.54 -18.47
CA TRP A 193 4.48 10.52 -19.20
C TRP A 193 4.10 10.58 -20.68
N PRO A 194 5.07 10.71 -21.62
CA PRO A 194 4.76 10.70 -23.04
C PRO A 194 4.11 9.33 -23.36
N GLN A 195 2.86 9.37 -23.78
CA GLN A 195 2.20 8.19 -24.34
C GLN A 195 3.02 7.75 -25.55
N ARG A 196 3.86 6.74 -25.40
CA ARG A 196 4.43 6.05 -26.56
C ARG A 196 3.23 5.48 -27.33
N ARG A 197 2.87 6.19 -28.41
CA ARG A 197 1.95 5.63 -29.39
C ARG A 197 2.51 4.27 -29.78
N PRO A 198 1.69 3.21 -29.79
CA PRO A 198 2.11 1.94 -30.36
C PRO A 198 2.62 2.22 -31.78
N ALA A 199 3.81 1.69 -32.09
CA ALA A 199 4.38 1.82 -33.43
C ALA A 199 3.32 1.33 -34.42
N GLN A 200 2.88 2.20 -35.32
CA GLN A 200 2.01 1.81 -36.42
C GLN A 200 2.77 0.75 -37.24
N PRO A 201 2.14 -0.38 -37.57
CA PRO A 201 2.76 -1.32 -38.50
C PRO A 201 2.97 -0.58 -39.81
N VAL A 202 4.22 -0.58 -40.26
CA VAL A 202 4.59 -0.10 -41.60
C VAL A 202 3.94 -1.05 -42.61
N ALA A 203 3.06 -0.50 -43.44
CA ALA A 203 2.39 -1.20 -44.52
C ALA A 203 3.37 -1.52 -45.65
#